data_12c582e0935a1c1c4957e13db0e3e665
#
_entry.id   12c582e0935a1c1c4957e13db0e3e665
#
_cell.length_a   1.000
_cell.length_b   1.000
_cell.length_c   1.000
_cell.angle_alpha   90.00
_cell.angle_beta   90.00
_cell.angle_gamma   90.00
#
_symmetry.space_group_name_H-M   'P 1'
#
loop_
_entity.id
_entity.type
_entity.pdbx_description
1 polymer ?
#
loop_
_entity_poly.entity_id
_entity_poly.type
_entity_poly.pdbx_seq_one_letter_code
_entity_poly.pdbx_strand_id
1 'polypeptide(L)' 'MDITHLEQLSAETLLGIVNEKLRLTCADQTALFYELDIDKQLLESKLANIGFHYNALSNQYRNLK' A
#
# COMPACT_ATOMS: atom_id res chain seq x y z
N MET A 1 -15.80 -6.38 -4.08
CA MET A 1 -15.18 -5.12 -4.46
C MET A 1 -14.22 -5.35 -5.60
N ASP A 2 -14.26 -4.49 -6.58
CA ASP A 2 -13.39 -4.63 -7.74
C ASP A 2 -12.06 -3.92 -7.48
N ILE A 3 -11.00 -4.69 -7.25
CA ILE A 3 -9.69 -4.14 -6.91
C ILE A 3 -8.94 -3.63 -8.13
N THR A 4 -9.47 -3.81 -9.32
CA THR A 4 -8.79 -3.32 -10.52
C THR A 4 -8.78 -1.80 -10.61
N HIS A 5 -9.54 -1.13 -9.76
CA HIS A 5 -9.60 0.33 -9.75
C HIS A 5 -8.81 0.96 -8.60
N LEU A 6 -7.93 0.20 -7.97
CA LEU A 6 -7.11 0.73 -6.86
C LEU A 6 -6.32 1.96 -7.26
N GLU A 7 -5.82 2.01 -8.47
CA GLU A 7 -5.01 3.13 -8.94
C GLU A 7 -5.81 4.42 -9.07
N GLN A 8 -7.14 4.33 -9.04
CA GLN A 8 -8.00 5.51 -9.12
C GLN A 8 -8.40 6.04 -7.76
N LEU A 9 -8.06 5.32 -6.70
CA LEU A 9 -8.37 5.76 -5.35
C LEU A 9 -7.42 6.87 -4.91
N SER A 10 -7.88 7.71 -3.98
CA SER A 10 -7.00 8.70 -3.39
C SER A 10 -5.88 8.00 -2.63
N ALA A 11 -4.75 8.70 -2.48
CA ALA A 11 -3.61 8.11 -1.76
C ALA A 11 -3.99 7.73 -0.33
N GLU A 12 -4.79 8.56 0.33
CA GLU A 12 -5.22 8.28 1.70
C GLU A 12 -6.07 7.02 1.79
N THR A 13 -7.01 6.87 0.86
CA THR A 13 -7.84 5.67 0.83
C THR A 13 -7.01 4.44 0.55
N LEU A 14 -6.12 4.53 -0.43
CA LEU A 14 -5.24 3.42 -0.78
C LEU A 14 -4.33 3.05 0.39
N LEU A 15 -3.81 4.05 1.10
CA LEU A 15 -2.98 3.83 2.27
C LEU A 15 -3.72 2.98 3.32
N GLY A 16 -4.96 3.30 3.59
CA GLY A 16 -5.75 2.53 4.54
C GLY A 16 -5.92 1.09 4.12
N ILE A 17 -6.20 0.87 2.83
CA ILE A 17 -6.37 -0.48 2.30
C ILE A 17 -5.07 -1.28 2.42
N VAL A 18 -3.94 -0.71 1.99
CA VAL A 18 -2.68 -1.46 2.00
C VAL A 18 -2.21 -1.75 3.42
N ASN A 19 -2.36 -0.81 4.34
CA ASN A 19 -1.95 -1.05 5.72
C ASN A 19 -2.82 -2.09 6.40
N GLU A 20 -4.12 -2.11 6.11
CA GLU A 20 -4.98 -3.14 6.64
C GLU A 20 -4.56 -4.52 6.12
N LYS A 21 -4.27 -4.63 4.83
CA LYS A 21 -3.82 -5.90 4.26
C LYS A 21 -2.50 -6.34 4.89
N LEU A 22 -1.55 -5.44 5.04
CA LEU A 22 -0.27 -5.77 5.63
C LEU A 22 -0.41 -6.22 7.09
N ARG A 23 -1.39 -5.68 7.79
CA ARG A 23 -1.60 -6.05 9.18
C ARG A 23 -2.34 -7.38 9.33
N LEU A 24 -3.28 -7.67 8.43
CA LEU A 24 -4.19 -8.80 8.61
C LEU A 24 -3.87 -10.01 7.75
N THR A 25 -3.47 -9.82 6.50
CA THR A 25 -3.36 -10.93 5.55
C THR A 25 -2.04 -11.04 4.83
N CYS A 26 -1.26 -9.99 4.76
CA CYS A 26 0.00 -9.99 4.00
C CYS A 26 1.18 -9.89 4.95
N ALA A 27 2.12 -10.83 4.82
CA ALA A 27 3.30 -10.86 5.69
C ALA A 27 4.32 -9.78 5.32
N ASP A 28 4.31 -9.34 4.05
CA ASP A 28 5.27 -8.33 3.59
C ASP A 28 4.75 -7.66 2.33
N GLN A 29 5.58 -6.73 1.79
CA GLN A 29 5.23 -6.01 0.56
C GLN A 29 5.00 -6.92 -0.63
N THR A 30 5.81 -7.96 -0.76
CA THR A 30 5.70 -8.86 -1.90
C THR A 30 4.33 -9.53 -1.93
N ALA A 31 3.87 -10.02 -0.78
CA ALA A 31 2.55 -10.61 -0.68
C ALA A 31 1.46 -9.59 -1.00
N LEU A 32 1.65 -8.34 -0.55
CA LEU A 32 0.69 -7.28 -0.80
C LEU A 32 0.53 -7.01 -2.30
N PHE A 33 1.63 -6.85 -3.01
CA PHE A 33 1.57 -6.56 -4.44
C PHE A 33 0.97 -7.72 -5.22
N TYR A 34 1.27 -8.94 -4.80
CA TYR A 34 0.69 -10.12 -5.42
C TYR A 34 -0.83 -10.18 -5.22
N GLU A 35 -1.27 -9.94 -4.00
CA GLU A 35 -2.69 -10.04 -3.67
C GLU A 35 -3.51 -8.94 -4.34
N LEU A 36 -3.00 -7.71 -4.36
CA LEU A 36 -3.73 -6.58 -4.93
C LEU A 36 -3.55 -6.47 -6.44
N ASP A 37 -2.57 -7.18 -6.99
CA ASP A 37 -2.27 -7.12 -8.42
C ASP A 37 -2.08 -5.68 -8.90
N ILE A 38 -1.34 -4.90 -8.14
CA ILE A 38 -1.06 -3.50 -8.45
C ILE A 38 0.42 -3.30 -8.71
N ASP A 39 0.76 -2.39 -9.61
CA ASP A 39 2.14 -2.06 -9.93
C ASP A 39 2.82 -1.45 -8.70
N LYS A 40 3.96 -2.02 -8.32
CA LYS A 40 4.73 -1.54 -7.17
C LYS A 40 5.09 -0.07 -7.30
N GLN A 41 5.57 0.34 -8.48
CA GLN A 41 5.97 1.73 -8.68
C GLN A 41 4.79 2.67 -8.55
N LEU A 42 3.65 2.28 -9.09
CA LEU A 42 2.45 3.10 -9.00
C LEU A 42 2.01 3.28 -7.56
N LEU A 43 1.95 2.18 -6.81
CA LEU A 43 1.55 2.23 -5.42
C LEU A 43 2.50 3.09 -4.60
N GLU A 44 3.79 2.84 -4.75
CA GLU A 44 4.78 3.57 -3.97
C GLU A 44 4.79 5.05 -4.32
N SER A 45 4.62 5.40 -5.60
CA SER A 45 4.54 6.79 -6.00
C SER A 45 3.34 7.50 -5.38
N LYS A 46 2.18 6.84 -5.40
CA LYS A 46 0.98 7.44 -4.82
C LYS A 46 1.15 7.71 -3.33
N LEU A 47 1.69 6.74 -2.60
CA LEU A 47 1.86 6.90 -1.16
C LEU A 47 2.99 7.86 -0.83
N ALA A 48 4.04 7.91 -1.64
CA ALA A 48 5.13 8.86 -1.45
C ALA A 48 4.64 10.30 -1.60
N ASN A 49 3.64 10.53 -2.46
CA ASN A 49 3.08 11.86 -2.65
C ASN A 49 2.50 12.45 -1.36
N ILE A 50 2.09 11.61 -0.44
CA ILE A 50 1.57 12.05 0.86
C ILE A 50 2.56 11.77 1.99
N GLY A 51 3.80 11.46 1.64
CA GLY A 51 4.88 11.29 2.62
C GLY A 51 4.94 9.93 3.29
N PHE A 52 4.29 8.90 2.72
CA PHE A 52 4.28 7.57 3.31
C PHE A 52 5.17 6.62 2.54
N HIS A 53 5.98 5.87 3.29
CA HIS A 53 6.93 4.90 2.73
C HIS A 53 6.86 3.61 3.52
N TYR A 54 7.18 2.51 2.87
CA TYR A 54 7.13 1.21 3.51
C TYR A 54 8.21 1.10 4.60
N ASN A 55 7.78 0.65 5.77
CA ASN A 55 8.68 0.38 6.89
C ASN A 55 8.65 -1.11 7.19
N ALA A 56 9.77 -1.80 6.90
CA ALA A 56 9.84 -3.25 7.05
C ALA A 56 9.74 -3.69 8.51
N LEU A 57 10.19 -2.86 9.43
CA LEU A 57 10.15 -3.21 10.84
C LEU A 57 8.73 -3.34 11.37
N SER A 58 7.84 -2.47 10.90
CA SER A 58 6.44 -2.50 11.32
C SER A 58 5.53 -3.17 10.31
N ASN A 59 6.06 -3.50 9.12
CA ASN A 59 5.29 -4.03 8.00
C ASN A 59 4.10 -3.13 7.66
N GLN A 60 4.35 -1.82 7.63
CA GLN A 60 3.33 -0.82 7.37
C GLN A 60 3.92 0.32 6.55
N TYR A 61 3.08 1.06 5.84
CA TYR A 61 3.50 2.32 5.25
C TYR A 61 3.34 3.41 6.30
N ARG A 62 4.40 4.15 6.52
CA ARG A 62 4.45 5.15 7.59
C ARG A 62 5.00 6.47 7.06
N ASN A 63 4.56 7.54 7.69
CA ASN A 63 5.11 8.86 7.42
C ASN A 63 6.43 8.98 8.15
N LEU A 64 7.52 9.11 7.40
CA LEU A 64 8.86 9.08 7.95
C LEU A 64 9.45 10.45 8.26
N LYS A 65 8.60 11.43 8.34
CA LYS A 65 9.09 12.75 8.75
C LYS A 65 9.54 12.76 10.18
#